data_1870ac33923c03f20b312851782946e1
#
_entry.id   1870ac33923c03f20b312851782946e1
#
_cell.length_a   1.000
_cell.length_b   1.000
_cell.length_c   1.000
_cell.angle_alpha   90.00
_cell.angle_beta   90.00
_cell.angle_gamma   90.00
#
_symmetry.space_group_name_H-M   'P 1'
#
loop_
_entity.id
_entity.type
_entity.pdbx_description
1 polymer ?
#
loop_
_entity_poly.entity_id
_entity_poly.type
_entity_poly.pdbx_seq_one_letter_code
_entity_poly.pdbx_strand_id
1 'polypeptide(L)'
;MNSSILQEYQRSLETQGPAGLAFLNARVPHRYTGVFRLHEGALRNMFLYDKQGEIVPEFLQVVPLDDSFCQFTLRDGLFTTQDSSADPRLDGHKYKGVLLSYVGLPLLDNAGELYGTMCHFDAQALVLDDNEFEIFRQAAKLLPAYLDKSVQSVAA
;
A
#
# COMPACT_ATOMS: atom_id res chain seq x y z
N MET A 1 -18.03 -3.77 -14.99
CA MET A 1 -17.84 -2.57 -14.15
C MET A 1 -16.42 -2.47 -13.63
N ASN A 2 -16.01 -3.39 -12.76
CA ASN A 2 -14.64 -3.33 -12.24
C ASN A 2 -13.59 -3.54 -13.32
N SER A 3 -13.89 -4.29 -14.37
CA SER A 3 -12.94 -4.53 -15.45
C SER A 3 -12.55 -3.25 -16.20
N SER A 4 -13.48 -2.32 -16.43
CA SER A 4 -13.14 -1.06 -17.09
C SER A 4 -12.33 -0.15 -16.16
N ILE A 5 -12.61 -0.17 -14.87
CA ILE A 5 -11.82 0.56 -13.87
C ILE A 5 -10.39 0.03 -13.84
N LEU A 6 -10.23 -1.30 -13.85
CA LEU A 6 -8.91 -1.92 -13.84
C LEU A 6 -8.15 -1.67 -15.14
N GLN A 7 -8.84 -1.57 -16.28
CA GLN A 7 -8.20 -1.18 -17.54
C GLN A 7 -7.67 0.24 -17.49
N GLU A 8 -8.41 1.17 -16.90
CA GLU A 8 -7.95 2.55 -16.73
C GLU A 8 -6.75 2.62 -15.78
N TYR A 9 -6.79 1.84 -14.69
CA TYR A 9 -5.67 1.73 -13.77
C TYR A 9 -4.43 1.20 -14.50
N GLN A 10 -4.59 0.13 -15.29
CA GLN A 10 -3.48 -0.45 -16.04
C GLN A 10 -2.87 0.56 -17.01
N ARG A 11 -3.69 1.34 -17.72
CA ARG A 11 -3.19 2.41 -18.59
C ARG A 11 -2.40 3.46 -17.78
N SER A 12 -2.85 3.79 -16.58
CA SER A 12 -2.11 4.71 -15.72
C SER A 12 -0.74 4.16 -15.36
N LEU A 13 -0.66 2.86 -15.08
CA LEU A 13 0.63 2.22 -14.80
C LEU A 13 1.53 2.19 -16.05
N GLU A 14 0.95 1.95 -17.22
CA GLU A 14 1.70 1.92 -18.48
C GLU A 14 2.31 3.27 -18.83
N THR A 15 1.59 4.37 -18.54
CA THR A 15 2.02 5.71 -18.89
C THR A 15 2.84 6.39 -17.82
N GLN A 16 2.61 6.08 -16.54
CA GLN A 16 3.20 6.78 -15.40
C GLN A 16 4.00 5.88 -14.46
N GLY A 17 4.02 4.56 -14.71
CA GLY A 17 4.63 3.62 -13.80
C GLY A 17 3.92 3.61 -12.45
N PRO A 18 4.65 3.44 -11.33
CA PRO A 18 4.04 3.41 -9.99
C PRO A 18 3.23 4.67 -9.64
N ALA A 19 3.51 5.80 -10.29
CA ALA A 19 2.71 7.01 -10.08
C ALA A 19 1.25 6.81 -10.48
N GLY A 20 0.94 5.78 -11.27
CA GLY A 20 -0.44 5.38 -11.58
C GLY A 20 -1.25 4.98 -10.35
N LEU A 21 -0.61 4.71 -9.21
CA LEU A 21 -1.32 4.48 -7.94
C LEU A 21 -2.20 5.65 -7.53
N ALA A 22 -1.93 6.86 -8.02
CA ALA A 22 -2.80 8.00 -7.79
C ALA A 22 -4.22 7.74 -8.25
N PHE A 23 -4.41 6.95 -9.30
CA PHE A 23 -5.73 6.56 -9.78
C PHE A 23 -6.52 5.80 -8.71
N LEU A 24 -5.88 4.86 -8.02
CA LEU A 24 -6.52 4.11 -6.94
C LEU A 24 -6.79 5.01 -5.73
N ASN A 25 -5.85 5.88 -5.39
CA ASN A 25 -6.02 6.77 -4.25
C ASN A 25 -7.19 7.75 -4.45
N ALA A 26 -7.43 8.20 -5.68
CA ALA A 26 -8.54 9.10 -5.99
C ALA A 26 -9.90 8.46 -5.74
N ARG A 27 -9.98 7.13 -5.62
CA ARG A 27 -11.22 6.39 -5.44
C ARG A 27 -11.54 6.10 -3.97
N VAL A 28 -10.64 6.42 -3.05
CA VAL A 28 -10.79 6.11 -1.62
C VAL A 28 -10.60 7.38 -0.80
N PRO A 29 -11.12 7.42 0.44
CA PRO A 29 -10.96 8.62 1.29
C PRO A 29 -9.57 8.73 1.92
N HIS A 30 -8.79 7.64 1.94
CA HIS A 30 -7.49 7.60 2.60
C HIS A 30 -6.49 8.57 1.97
N ARG A 31 -5.74 9.27 2.82
CA ARG A 31 -4.74 10.24 2.37
C ARG A 31 -3.63 9.60 1.56
N TYR A 32 -3.16 8.43 1.97
CA TYR A 32 -1.96 7.80 1.40
C TYR A 32 -2.29 6.50 0.70
N THR A 33 -1.59 6.26 -0.43
CA THR A 33 -1.50 4.96 -1.08
C THR A 33 -0.03 4.70 -1.36
N GLY A 34 0.49 3.58 -0.89
CA GLY A 34 1.91 3.34 -0.98
C GLY A 34 2.28 1.92 -1.33
N VAL A 35 3.53 1.76 -1.78
CA VAL A 35 4.16 0.48 -2.05
C VAL A 35 5.44 0.42 -1.22
N PHE A 36 5.59 -0.65 -0.46
CA PHE A 36 6.74 -0.88 0.40
C PHE A 36 7.38 -2.20 0.00
N ARG A 37 8.70 -2.19 -0.16
CA ARG A 37 9.48 -3.40 -0.46
C ARG A 37 10.07 -3.96 0.82
N LEU A 38 9.88 -5.26 1.04
CA LEU A 38 10.51 -5.96 2.16
C LEU A 38 11.96 -6.28 1.80
N HIS A 39 12.91 -5.78 2.59
CA HIS A 39 14.33 -6.01 2.38
C HIS A 39 15.05 -5.95 3.72
N GLU A 40 15.76 -7.02 4.05
CA GLU A 40 16.59 -7.10 5.25
C GLU A 40 15.84 -6.73 6.54
N GLY A 41 14.63 -7.26 6.69
CA GLY A 41 13.83 -7.04 7.90
C GLY A 41 13.19 -5.67 8.03
N ALA A 42 13.21 -4.87 6.96
CA ALA A 42 12.59 -3.56 6.94
C ALA A 42 11.73 -3.39 5.69
N LEU A 43 10.77 -2.48 5.79
CA LEU A 43 9.92 -2.11 4.67
C LEU A 43 10.37 -0.75 4.17
N ARG A 44 10.84 -0.71 2.93
CA ARG A 44 11.32 0.50 2.28
C ARG A 44 10.24 1.06 1.39
N ASN A 45 9.93 2.33 1.55
CA ASN A 45 8.95 2.98 0.68
C ASN A 45 9.53 3.11 -0.73
N MET A 46 8.86 2.48 -1.68
CA MET A 46 9.24 2.56 -3.09
C MET A 46 8.42 3.62 -3.82
N PHE A 47 7.19 3.85 -3.37
CA PHE A 47 6.33 4.89 -3.90
C PHE A 47 5.27 5.23 -2.86
N LEU A 48 5.00 6.53 -2.68
CA LEU A 48 3.94 7.01 -1.81
C LEU A 48 3.19 8.14 -2.50
N TYR A 49 1.89 7.93 -2.72
CA TYR A 49 1.01 8.99 -3.17
C TYR A 49 0.34 9.62 -1.94
N ASP A 50 0.40 10.93 -1.84
CA ASP A 50 -0.20 11.72 -0.77
C ASP A 50 -1.16 12.72 -1.39
N LYS A 51 -2.44 12.69 -1.00
CA LYS A 51 -3.44 13.65 -1.48
C LYS A 51 -3.02 15.09 -1.24
N GLN A 52 -2.21 15.35 -0.21
CA GLN A 52 -1.77 16.70 0.14
C GLN A 52 -0.46 17.07 -0.53
N GLY A 53 0.18 16.14 -1.24
CA GLY A 53 1.39 16.43 -2.01
C GLY A 53 2.59 16.82 -1.16
N GLU A 54 2.64 16.40 0.09
CA GLU A 54 3.75 16.72 0.99
C GLU A 54 4.92 15.77 0.79
N ILE A 55 6.09 16.15 1.32
CA ILE A 55 7.27 15.29 1.30
C ILE A 55 6.98 14.05 2.16
N VAL A 56 7.44 12.87 1.69
CA VAL A 56 7.29 11.62 2.43
C VAL A 56 7.87 11.78 3.83
N PRO A 57 7.07 11.59 4.89
CA PRO A 57 7.57 11.67 6.25
C PRO A 57 8.71 10.68 6.48
N GLU A 58 9.69 11.09 7.27
CA GLU A 58 10.87 10.26 7.52
C GLU A 58 10.49 8.88 8.07
N PHE A 59 9.52 8.84 8.99
CA PHE A 59 9.11 7.57 9.60
C PHE A 59 8.42 6.60 8.64
N LEU A 60 8.01 7.08 7.44
CA LEU A 60 7.41 6.24 6.40
C LEU A 60 8.41 5.82 5.32
N GLN A 61 9.63 6.35 5.32
CA GLN A 61 10.60 6.03 4.28
C GLN A 61 11.18 4.63 4.46
N VAL A 62 11.54 4.28 5.68
CA VAL A 62 12.02 2.95 6.04
C VAL A 62 11.38 2.59 7.38
N VAL A 63 10.62 1.50 7.40
CA VAL A 63 9.90 1.07 8.59
C VAL A 63 10.39 -0.32 8.97
N PRO A 64 10.99 -0.51 10.16
CA PRO A 64 11.32 -1.85 10.62
C PRO A 64 10.07 -2.74 10.59
N LEU A 65 10.23 -3.99 10.16
CA LEU A 65 9.08 -4.90 10.01
C LEU A 65 8.25 -4.98 11.30
N ASP A 66 8.92 -5.09 12.45
CA ASP A 66 8.24 -5.23 13.74
C ASP A 66 7.51 -3.95 14.19
N ASP A 67 7.83 -2.81 13.58
CA ASP A 67 7.17 -1.53 13.87
C ASP A 67 6.06 -1.21 12.87
N SER A 68 5.79 -2.09 11.91
CA SER A 68 4.86 -1.82 10.81
C SER A 68 3.54 -2.54 10.97
N PHE A 69 2.47 -1.99 10.37
CA PHE A 69 1.22 -2.75 10.17
C PHE A 69 1.40 -3.78 9.05
N CYS A 70 2.34 -3.55 8.15
CA CYS A 70 2.63 -4.47 7.05
C CYS A 70 3.04 -5.86 7.54
N GLN A 71 3.61 -5.98 8.76
CA GLN A 71 3.93 -7.29 9.32
C GLN A 71 2.71 -8.20 9.39
N PHE A 72 1.54 -7.62 9.71
CA PHE A 72 0.29 -8.39 9.80
C PHE A 72 -0.21 -8.77 8.41
N THR A 73 -0.04 -7.88 7.43
CA THR A 73 -0.35 -8.16 6.03
C THR A 73 0.47 -9.35 5.52
N LEU A 74 1.76 -9.35 5.79
CA LEU A 74 2.66 -10.40 5.32
C LEU A 74 2.41 -11.73 6.03
N ARG A 75 2.08 -11.67 7.33
CA ARG A 75 1.77 -12.87 8.12
C ARG A 75 0.45 -13.50 7.69
N ASP A 76 -0.59 -12.69 7.49
CA ASP A 76 -1.97 -13.18 7.34
C ASP A 76 -2.48 -13.10 5.90
N GLY A 77 -1.73 -12.52 4.97
CA GLY A 77 -2.13 -12.34 3.57
C GLY A 77 -3.06 -11.15 3.34
N LEU A 78 -3.45 -10.45 4.40
CA LEU A 78 -4.33 -9.29 4.37
C LEU A 78 -4.37 -8.71 5.78
N PHE A 79 -4.33 -7.40 5.89
CA PHE A 79 -4.62 -6.74 7.15
C PHE A 79 -5.42 -5.47 6.91
N THR A 80 -6.53 -5.34 7.63
CA THR A 80 -7.37 -4.13 7.58
C THR A 80 -7.71 -3.70 8.99
N THR A 81 -7.68 -2.38 9.22
CA THR A 81 -8.24 -1.77 10.43
C THR A 81 -8.87 -0.44 10.05
N GLN A 82 -10.05 -0.17 10.59
CA GLN A 82 -10.74 1.10 10.38
C GLN A 82 -10.34 2.12 11.43
N ASP A 83 -9.96 1.64 12.61
CA ASP A 83 -9.53 2.49 13.72
C ASP A 83 -8.57 1.70 14.60
N SER A 84 -7.28 1.94 14.43
CA SER A 84 -6.25 1.22 15.16
C SER A 84 -6.33 1.45 16.67
N SER A 85 -6.84 2.61 17.10
CA SER A 85 -6.95 2.92 18.53
C SER A 85 -7.95 2.03 19.25
N ALA A 86 -8.93 1.49 18.51
CA ALA A 86 -9.96 0.60 19.03
C ALA A 86 -9.71 -0.87 18.66
N ASP A 87 -8.61 -1.20 18.01
CA ASP A 87 -8.32 -2.54 17.50
C ASP A 87 -7.42 -3.31 18.47
N PRO A 88 -7.97 -4.31 19.19
CA PRO A 88 -7.16 -5.06 20.17
C PRO A 88 -6.00 -5.85 19.56
N ARG A 89 -6.06 -6.16 18.26
CA ARG A 89 -4.95 -6.85 17.58
C ARG A 89 -3.68 -6.00 17.58
N LEU A 90 -3.81 -4.68 17.77
CA LEU A 90 -2.70 -3.73 17.74
C LEU A 90 -2.24 -3.28 19.12
N ASP A 91 -2.72 -3.91 20.18
CA ASP A 91 -2.31 -3.56 21.54
C ASP A 91 -0.79 -3.65 21.66
N GLY A 92 -0.18 -2.57 22.15
CA GLY A 92 1.27 -2.47 22.28
C GLY A 92 2.01 -2.06 21.02
N HIS A 93 1.30 -1.91 19.89
CA HIS A 93 1.95 -1.50 18.64
C HIS A 93 2.31 -0.01 18.68
N LYS A 94 3.50 0.33 18.13
CA LYS A 94 4.04 1.70 18.11
C LYS A 94 3.10 2.71 17.46
N TYR A 95 2.41 2.31 16.38
CA TYR A 95 1.54 3.22 15.62
C TYR A 95 0.06 3.06 15.92
N LYS A 96 -0.29 2.27 16.95
CA LYS A 96 -1.66 2.21 17.43
C LYS A 96 -2.11 3.61 17.86
N GLY A 97 -3.21 4.09 17.32
CA GLY A 97 -3.73 5.43 17.61
C GLY A 97 -3.01 6.56 16.86
N VAL A 98 -1.99 6.24 16.05
CA VAL A 98 -1.25 7.20 15.21
C VAL A 98 -1.68 7.07 13.77
N LEU A 99 -1.50 5.89 13.18
CA LEU A 99 -2.13 5.54 11.90
C LEU A 99 -3.43 4.84 12.24
N LEU A 100 -4.56 5.52 12.04
CA LEU A 100 -5.84 4.99 12.50
C LEU A 100 -6.47 4.01 11.52
N SER A 101 -6.33 4.24 10.22
CA SER A 101 -6.88 3.32 9.22
C SER A 101 -5.79 2.78 8.32
N TYR A 102 -5.92 1.51 7.95
CA TYR A 102 -4.95 0.81 7.12
C TYR A 102 -5.62 -0.35 6.40
N VAL A 103 -5.32 -0.49 5.12
CA VAL A 103 -5.67 -1.66 4.31
C VAL A 103 -4.42 -2.06 3.56
N GLY A 104 -3.93 -3.27 3.79
CA GLY A 104 -2.71 -3.76 3.17
C GLY A 104 -2.87 -5.11 2.51
N LEU A 105 -2.25 -5.26 1.35
CA LEU A 105 -2.21 -6.49 0.59
C LEU A 105 -0.75 -6.84 0.27
N PRO A 106 -0.39 -8.14 0.28
CA PRO A 106 0.94 -8.53 -0.14
C PRO A 106 1.12 -8.36 -1.64
N LEU A 107 2.34 -8.01 -2.05
CA LEU A 107 2.73 -7.96 -3.45
C LEU A 107 3.71 -9.08 -3.73
N LEU A 108 3.47 -9.83 -4.80
CA LEU A 108 4.39 -10.84 -5.30
C LEU A 108 5.07 -10.30 -6.54
N ASP A 109 6.33 -10.64 -6.75
CA ASP A 109 7.03 -10.26 -7.96
C ASP A 109 6.68 -11.21 -9.13
N ASN A 110 7.28 -10.98 -10.30
CA ASN A 110 6.99 -11.79 -11.48
C ASN A 110 7.41 -13.26 -11.33
N ALA A 111 8.29 -13.56 -10.38
CA ALA A 111 8.70 -14.93 -10.06
C ALA A 111 7.80 -15.58 -9.02
N GLY A 112 6.78 -14.87 -8.54
CA GLY A 112 5.88 -15.38 -7.50
C GLY A 112 6.45 -15.25 -6.09
N GLU A 113 7.56 -14.54 -5.93
CA GLU A 113 8.16 -14.33 -4.61
C GLU A 113 7.62 -13.07 -3.96
N LEU A 114 7.69 -13.02 -2.62
CA LEU A 114 7.20 -11.88 -1.87
C LEU A 114 8.07 -10.66 -2.12
N TYR A 115 7.45 -9.60 -2.65
CA TYR A 115 8.10 -8.31 -2.86
C TYR A 115 7.92 -7.40 -1.65
N GLY A 116 6.70 -7.27 -1.16
CA GLY A 116 6.35 -6.37 -0.07
C GLY A 116 4.85 -6.18 0.02
N THR A 117 4.42 -4.94 0.19
CA THR A 117 3.01 -4.62 0.40
C THR A 117 2.55 -3.43 -0.44
N MET A 118 1.26 -3.42 -0.75
CA MET A 118 0.54 -2.26 -1.26
C MET A 118 -0.53 -1.89 -0.24
N CYS A 119 -0.65 -0.63 0.11
CA CYS A 119 -1.57 -0.22 1.18
C CYS A 119 -2.19 1.15 0.94
N HIS A 120 -3.43 1.30 1.43
CA HIS A 120 -4.06 2.59 1.69
C HIS A 120 -4.02 2.83 3.19
N PHE A 121 -3.70 4.05 3.62
CA PHE A 121 -3.70 4.36 5.05
C PHE A 121 -3.89 5.84 5.33
N ASP A 122 -4.26 6.15 6.57
CA ASP A 122 -4.53 7.52 6.99
C ASP A 122 -4.37 7.64 8.51
N ALA A 123 -4.10 8.85 8.97
CA ALA A 123 -4.09 9.19 10.39
C ALA A 123 -5.51 9.37 10.94
N GLN A 124 -6.53 9.28 10.10
CA GLN A 124 -7.93 9.33 10.52
C GLN A 124 -8.58 7.96 10.40
N ALA A 125 -9.63 7.73 11.19
CA ALA A 125 -10.40 6.48 11.14
C ALA A 125 -11.32 6.54 9.92
N LEU A 126 -11.04 5.69 8.92
CA LEU A 126 -11.77 5.66 7.66
C LEU A 126 -12.15 4.23 7.30
N VAL A 127 -13.24 4.09 6.55
CA VAL A 127 -13.75 2.81 6.08
C VAL A 127 -13.51 2.69 4.58
N LEU A 128 -13.01 1.53 4.16
CA LEU A 128 -12.89 1.22 2.74
C LEU A 128 -14.15 0.48 2.28
N ASP A 129 -14.79 1.00 1.22
CA ASP A 129 -15.93 0.36 0.60
C ASP A 129 -15.55 -1.03 0.06
N ASP A 130 -16.47 -2.01 0.19
CA ASP A 130 -16.21 -3.39 -0.21
C ASP A 130 -15.85 -3.51 -1.69
N ASN A 131 -16.50 -2.73 -2.55
CA ASN A 131 -16.18 -2.76 -3.97
C ASN A 131 -14.79 -2.17 -4.25
N GLU A 132 -14.42 -1.11 -3.55
CA GLU A 132 -13.08 -0.54 -3.68
C GLU A 132 -12.00 -1.49 -3.13
N PHE A 133 -12.32 -2.25 -2.09
CA PHE A 133 -11.43 -3.30 -1.61
C PHE A 133 -11.18 -4.36 -2.68
N GLU A 134 -12.25 -4.80 -3.37
CA GLU A 134 -12.12 -5.79 -4.44
C GLU A 134 -11.29 -5.24 -5.61
N ILE A 135 -11.51 -3.98 -5.97
CA ILE A 135 -10.69 -3.31 -7.00
C ILE A 135 -9.23 -3.28 -6.56
N PHE A 136 -8.98 -2.93 -5.30
CA PHE A 136 -7.63 -2.88 -4.74
C PHE A 136 -6.95 -4.24 -4.80
N ARG A 137 -7.69 -5.29 -4.45
CA ARG A 137 -7.20 -6.67 -4.49
C ARG A 137 -6.80 -7.09 -5.92
N GLN A 138 -7.64 -6.74 -6.91
CA GLN A 138 -7.34 -7.01 -8.31
C GLN A 138 -6.16 -6.17 -8.80
N ALA A 139 -6.11 -4.91 -8.38
CA ALA A 139 -5.04 -4.00 -8.77
C ALA A 139 -3.67 -4.47 -8.26
N ALA A 140 -3.63 -5.10 -7.09
CA ALA A 140 -2.39 -5.64 -6.54
C ALA A 140 -1.78 -6.70 -7.45
N LYS A 141 -2.58 -7.39 -8.24
CA LYS A 141 -2.10 -8.41 -9.17
C LYS A 141 -1.50 -7.81 -10.43
N LEU A 142 -1.88 -6.58 -10.78
CA LEU A 142 -1.40 -5.90 -11.99
C LEU A 142 -0.10 -5.14 -11.75
N LEU A 143 0.13 -4.72 -10.53
CA LEU A 143 1.24 -3.81 -10.20
C LEU A 143 2.63 -4.42 -10.39
N PRO A 144 2.89 -5.70 -10.06
CA PRO A 144 4.27 -6.24 -10.10
C PRO A 144 4.97 -6.09 -11.44
N ALA A 145 4.23 -6.17 -12.55
CA ALA A 145 4.82 -6.01 -13.89
C ALA A 145 5.46 -4.63 -14.10
N TYR A 146 5.03 -3.63 -13.32
CA TYR A 146 5.52 -2.26 -13.42
C TYR A 146 6.53 -1.92 -12.32
N LEU A 147 6.56 -2.69 -11.26
CA LEU A 147 7.52 -2.50 -10.16
C LEU A 147 8.94 -2.85 -10.57
N ASP A 148 9.12 -3.88 -11.36
CA ASP A 148 10.44 -4.29 -11.83
C ASP A 148 11.12 -3.16 -12.61
N LYS A 149 10.36 -2.47 -13.45
CA LYS A 149 10.85 -1.29 -14.18
C LYS A 149 11.23 -0.17 -13.23
N SER A 150 10.40 0.08 -12.22
CA SER A 150 10.63 1.11 -11.21
C SER A 150 11.89 0.82 -10.40
N VAL A 151 12.07 -0.44 -9.99
CA VAL A 151 13.24 -0.86 -9.23
C VAL A 151 14.52 -0.67 -10.05
N GLN A 152 14.49 -1.02 -11.33
CA GLN A 152 15.62 -0.83 -12.22
C GLN A 152 15.97 0.65 -12.35
N SER A 153 14.99 1.53 -12.47
CA SER A 153 15.22 2.97 -12.53
C SER A 153 15.86 3.49 -11.25
N VAL A 154 15.41 3.02 -10.10
CA VAL A 154 15.95 3.43 -8.80
C VAL A 154 17.36 2.89 -8.61
N ALA A 155 17.63 1.67 -9.07
CA ALA A 155 18.94 1.05 -8.94
C ALA A 155 19.98 1.68 -9.86
N ALA A 156 19.54 2.27 -10.95
CA ALA A 156 20.43 2.95 -11.88
C ALA A 156 20.84 4.32 -11.38
#